data_c9f23c1ac2f80ad02438df0e2d66f50f
#
_entry.id   c9f23c1ac2f80ad02438df0e2d66f50f
#
_cell.length_a   1.000
_cell.length_b   1.000
_cell.length_c   1.000
_cell.angle_alpha   90.00
_cell.angle_beta   90.00
_cell.angle_gamma   90.00
#
_symmetry.space_group_name_H-M   'P 1'
#
loop_
_entity.id
_entity.type
_entity.pdbx_description
1 polymer ?
#
loop_
_entity_poly.entity_id
_entity_poly.type
_entity_poly.pdbx_seq_one_letter_code
_entity_poly.pdbx_strand_id
1 'polypeptide(L)'
;NNGFQFINFMPSIFPVFQRDADGNKIKDNVVGGYLYDYGMAEGYGRPYASGVNPAGAIQLDKNEYQSHSFNGNAMFEATFLKDFKGTVNFGLQYLGTKNNELTNPYYGDAEGLGRIFKNMSTFFSFTSNQILSWKKSFGVHNLDAFVAHESTFYKSSDNYGQKSKIVRPNNTEWSNAVIMDYMDSQTYGFDMESYFGQIRYDYNDKYFFHGTLRRDGSSRFAKGQKWGTFGSIGAAWAITN
;
A
#
# COMPACT_ATOMS: atom_id res chain seq x y z
N ASN A 1 15.04 -0.13 -12.75
CA ASN A 1 16.51 -0.23 -12.73
C ASN A 1 17.06 0.36 -11.44
N ASN A 2 17.67 -0.48 -10.60
CA ASN A 2 18.28 -0.05 -9.34
C ASN A 2 19.73 0.41 -9.63
N GLY A 3 19.98 1.72 -9.63
CA GLY A 3 21.31 2.29 -9.88
C GLY A 3 22.38 1.80 -8.91
N PHE A 4 22.02 1.56 -7.65
CA PHE A 4 22.94 1.02 -6.64
C PHE A 4 23.35 -0.43 -6.97
N GLN A 5 22.42 -1.26 -7.41
CA GLN A 5 22.70 -2.62 -7.86
C GLN A 5 23.61 -2.61 -9.09
N PHE A 6 23.36 -1.71 -10.05
CA PHE A 6 24.20 -1.55 -11.24
C PHE A 6 25.65 -1.20 -10.88
N ILE A 7 25.86 -0.23 -9.99
CA ILE A 7 27.21 0.19 -9.55
C ILE A 7 27.98 -0.97 -8.90
N ASN A 8 27.31 -1.81 -8.12
CA ASN A 8 27.93 -2.95 -7.44
C ASN A 8 28.29 -4.10 -8.38
N PHE A 9 27.55 -4.28 -9.48
CA PHE A 9 27.79 -5.37 -10.42
C PHE A 9 28.59 -4.95 -11.67
N MET A 10 28.77 -3.67 -11.90
CA MET A 10 29.43 -3.15 -13.09
C MET A 10 30.90 -2.83 -12.79
N PRO A 11 31.86 -3.57 -13.37
CA PRO A 11 33.27 -3.20 -13.28
C PRO A 11 33.55 -1.83 -13.89
N SER A 12 34.52 -1.14 -13.33
CA SER A 12 34.93 0.21 -13.75
C SER A 12 35.52 0.30 -15.16
N ILE A 13 35.82 -0.86 -15.78
CA ILE A 13 36.31 -0.92 -17.16
C ILE A 13 35.22 -0.58 -18.19
N PHE A 14 33.92 -0.73 -17.83
CA PHE A 14 32.84 -0.39 -18.74
C PHE A 14 32.49 1.09 -18.63
N PRO A 15 32.57 1.86 -19.72
CA PRO A 15 32.34 3.28 -19.72
C PRO A 15 30.85 3.62 -19.62
N VAL A 16 30.52 4.80 -19.08
CA VAL A 16 29.16 5.36 -19.08
C VAL A 16 28.74 5.77 -20.50
N PHE A 17 29.68 6.28 -21.29
CA PHE A 17 29.48 6.75 -22.66
C PHE A 17 30.26 5.90 -23.63
N GLN A 18 29.70 5.71 -24.82
CA GLN A 18 30.40 5.05 -25.91
C GLN A 18 31.65 5.84 -26.31
N ARG A 19 32.71 5.13 -26.74
CA ARG A 19 33.98 5.70 -27.16
C ARG A 19 34.36 5.19 -28.54
N ASP A 20 35.03 6.02 -29.30
CA ASP A 20 35.67 5.64 -30.55
C ASP A 20 36.98 4.85 -30.33
N ALA A 21 37.64 4.46 -31.42
CA ALA A 21 38.90 3.70 -31.36
C ALA A 21 40.05 4.50 -30.71
N ASP A 22 39.98 5.80 -30.71
CA ASP A 22 40.96 6.70 -30.09
C ASP A 22 40.63 7.01 -28.61
N GLY A 23 39.52 6.46 -28.10
CA GLY A 23 39.07 6.65 -26.71
C GLY A 23 38.25 7.90 -26.45
N ASN A 24 37.91 8.68 -27.49
CA ASN A 24 37.07 9.87 -27.33
C ASN A 24 35.59 9.49 -27.21
N LYS A 25 34.81 10.29 -26.45
CA LYS A 25 33.37 10.10 -26.32
C LYS A 25 32.66 10.44 -27.64
N ILE A 26 31.79 9.56 -28.09
CA ILE A 26 30.99 9.74 -29.31
C ILE A 26 29.84 10.70 -29.00
N LYS A 27 29.65 11.73 -29.83
CA LYS A 27 28.53 12.68 -29.71
C LYS A 27 27.20 12.02 -30.11
N ASP A 28 26.16 12.34 -29.36
CA ASP A 28 24.79 11.96 -29.68
C ASP A 28 24.12 13.07 -30.52
N ASN A 29 23.81 12.76 -31.76
CA ASN A 29 23.19 13.71 -32.68
C ASN A 29 21.65 13.71 -32.57
N VAL A 30 21.04 12.79 -31.81
CA VAL A 30 19.59 12.63 -31.67
C VAL A 30 19.09 13.31 -30.40
N VAL A 31 19.70 12.98 -29.27
CA VAL A 31 19.29 13.48 -27.95
C VAL A 31 20.18 14.65 -27.50
N GLY A 32 21.39 14.76 -28.06
CA GLY A 32 22.42 15.70 -27.65
C GLY A 32 23.34 15.13 -26.58
N GLY A 33 24.47 15.80 -26.36
CA GLY A 33 25.47 15.31 -25.45
C GLY A 33 26.32 14.18 -26.04
N TYR A 34 26.43 13.07 -25.30
CA TYR A 34 27.21 11.89 -25.72
C TYR A 34 26.34 10.63 -25.67
N LEU A 35 26.62 9.70 -26.60
CA LEU A 35 25.96 8.39 -26.65
C LEU A 35 26.23 7.60 -25.37
N TYR A 36 25.18 7.17 -24.70
CA TYR A 36 25.30 6.28 -23.55
C TYR A 36 25.69 4.87 -23.98
N ASP A 37 26.56 4.22 -23.21
CA ASP A 37 26.92 2.82 -23.44
C ASP A 37 25.93 1.87 -22.76
N TYR A 38 25.05 1.29 -23.51
CA TYR A 38 24.13 0.25 -23.05
C TYR A 38 24.70 -1.18 -23.18
N GLY A 39 25.99 -1.29 -23.57
CA GLY A 39 26.68 -2.58 -23.71
C GLY A 39 26.15 -3.46 -24.84
N MET A 40 25.56 -2.86 -25.85
CA MET A 40 25.00 -3.52 -27.02
C MET A 40 25.77 -3.20 -28.31
N ALA A 41 26.85 -2.39 -28.21
CA ALA A 41 27.64 -2.04 -29.37
C ALA A 41 28.27 -3.25 -30.03
N GLU A 42 28.23 -3.30 -31.35
CA GLU A 42 28.80 -4.38 -32.16
C GLU A 42 30.30 -4.53 -31.86
N GLY A 43 30.73 -5.74 -31.51
CA GLY A 43 32.13 -6.06 -31.15
C GLY A 43 32.55 -5.72 -29.72
N TYR A 44 31.73 -5.00 -28.95
CA TYR A 44 32.02 -4.56 -27.58
C TYR A 44 30.87 -4.81 -26.60
N GLY A 45 30.02 -5.80 -26.90
CA GLY A 45 28.89 -6.15 -26.05
C GLY A 45 29.32 -6.55 -24.64
N ARG A 46 28.60 -6.06 -23.63
CA ARG A 46 28.84 -6.52 -22.24
C ARG A 46 28.23 -7.92 -22.05
N PRO A 47 28.93 -8.83 -21.36
CA PRO A 47 28.45 -10.19 -21.13
C PRO A 47 27.25 -10.24 -20.14
N TYR A 48 27.01 -9.16 -19.42
CA TYR A 48 25.88 -9.01 -18.48
C TYR A 48 25.40 -7.56 -18.42
N ALA A 49 24.18 -7.36 -17.96
CA ALA A 49 23.53 -6.03 -17.88
C ALA A 49 23.55 -5.26 -19.20
N SER A 50 23.52 -5.95 -20.35
CA SER A 50 23.29 -5.36 -21.67
C SER A 50 21.89 -4.73 -21.72
N GLY A 51 21.74 -3.63 -22.45
CA GLY A 51 20.51 -2.87 -22.51
C GLY A 51 20.24 -1.97 -21.29
N VAL A 52 21.16 -1.89 -20.32
CA VAL A 52 20.97 -1.09 -19.09
C VAL A 52 22.08 -0.05 -18.97
N ASN A 53 21.71 1.22 -18.84
CA ASN A 53 22.60 2.30 -18.43
C ASN A 53 21.85 3.26 -17.50
N PRO A 54 22.05 3.20 -16.18
CA PRO A 54 21.30 4.02 -15.22
C PRO A 54 21.48 5.52 -15.44
N ALA A 55 22.66 5.97 -15.92
CA ALA A 55 22.89 7.38 -16.20
C ALA A 55 22.04 7.88 -17.37
N GLY A 56 21.90 7.07 -18.43
CA GLY A 56 21.00 7.34 -19.54
C GLY A 56 19.53 7.27 -19.12
N ALA A 57 19.15 6.25 -18.35
CA ALA A 57 17.79 6.09 -17.86
C ALA A 57 17.33 7.29 -17.01
N ILE A 58 18.15 7.75 -16.07
CA ILE A 58 17.83 8.93 -15.23
C ILE A 58 17.60 10.20 -16.07
N GLN A 59 18.29 10.34 -17.18
CA GLN A 59 18.17 11.52 -18.06
C GLN A 59 16.97 11.43 -19.00
N LEU A 60 16.62 10.24 -19.47
CA LEU A 60 15.69 10.05 -20.59
C LEU A 60 14.36 9.41 -20.19
N ASP A 61 14.34 8.59 -19.14
CA ASP A 61 13.14 8.01 -18.61
C ASP A 61 12.47 8.94 -17.59
N LYS A 62 11.17 8.78 -17.43
CA LYS A 62 10.43 9.47 -16.37
C LYS A 62 9.71 8.45 -15.49
N ASN A 63 9.72 8.72 -14.20
CA ASN A 63 8.94 7.98 -13.23
C ASN A 63 8.36 9.00 -12.23
N GLU A 64 7.06 9.21 -12.32
CA GLU A 64 6.32 10.15 -11.48
C GLU A 64 5.35 9.38 -10.60
N TYR A 65 5.60 9.42 -9.30
CA TYR A 65 4.72 8.83 -8.30
C TYR A 65 4.04 9.92 -7.49
N GLN A 66 2.72 9.88 -7.45
CA GLN A 66 1.88 10.77 -6.65
C GLN A 66 1.05 9.94 -5.68
N SER A 67 0.94 10.42 -4.45
CA SER A 67 0.14 9.79 -3.42
C SER A 67 -0.68 10.83 -2.68
N HIS A 68 -1.96 10.55 -2.51
CA HIS A 68 -2.88 11.34 -1.70
C HIS A 68 -3.49 10.45 -0.65
N SER A 69 -3.29 10.79 0.62
CA SER A 69 -3.87 10.06 1.74
C SER A 69 -4.72 10.96 2.62
N PHE A 70 -5.82 10.41 3.08
CA PHE A 70 -6.65 11.02 4.10
C PHE A 70 -6.96 9.98 5.18
N ASN A 71 -6.68 10.33 6.44
CA ASN A 71 -7.03 9.53 7.60
C ASN A 71 -7.82 10.41 8.56
N GLY A 72 -9.01 9.98 8.90
CA GLY A 72 -9.91 10.71 9.79
C GLY A 72 -10.49 9.79 10.85
N ASN A 73 -10.56 10.29 12.08
CA ASN A 73 -11.25 9.63 13.19
C ASN A 73 -12.18 10.62 13.87
N ALA A 74 -13.37 10.14 14.24
CA ALA A 74 -14.32 10.88 15.04
C ALA A 74 -14.84 9.99 16.17
N MET A 75 -14.95 10.54 17.37
CA MET A 75 -15.48 9.84 18.54
C MET A 75 -16.56 10.72 19.17
N PHE A 76 -17.67 10.08 19.49
CA PHE A 76 -18.76 10.69 20.25
C PHE A 76 -19.00 9.83 21.49
N GLU A 77 -19.06 10.49 22.64
CA GLU A 77 -19.24 9.84 23.91
C GLU A 77 -20.34 10.55 24.71
N ALA A 78 -21.22 9.78 25.32
CA ALA A 78 -22.26 10.28 26.20
C ALA A 78 -22.39 9.39 27.43
N THR A 79 -22.42 10.02 28.62
CA THR A 79 -22.72 9.35 29.89
C THR A 79 -24.16 9.65 30.27
N PHE A 80 -24.92 8.63 30.62
CA PHE A 80 -26.32 8.74 31.00
C PHE A 80 -26.68 7.76 32.11
N LEU A 81 -27.76 8.02 32.79
CA LEU A 81 -28.22 7.20 33.97
C LEU A 81 -27.10 6.92 34.97
N LYS A 82 -26.15 7.85 35.13
CA LYS A 82 -24.99 7.82 36.03
C LYS A 82 -23.96 6.69 35.76
N ASP A 83 -24.45 5.47 35.51
CA ASP A 83 -23.64 4.26 35.43
C ASP A 83 -23.38 3.80 34.00
N PHE A 84 -24.04 4.39 32.98
CA PHE A 84 -23.94 4.01 31.59
C PHE A 84 -23.13 5.02 30.75
N LYS A 85 -22.32 4.51 29.84
CA LYS A 85 -21.59 5.29 28.86
C LYS A 85 -21.77 4.67 27.47
N GLY A 86 -22.28 5.46 26.54
CA GLY A 86 -22.33 5.14 25.11
C GLY A 86 -21.16 5.80 24.39
N THR A 87 -20.46 5.06 23.57
CA THR A 87 -19.36 5.56 22.71
C THR A 87 -19.60 5.12 21.29
N VAL A 88 -19.45 6.04 20.34
CA VAL A 88 -19.50 5.76 18.91
C VAL A 88 -18.21 6.29 18.29
N ASN A 89 -17.46 5.42 17.63
CA ASN A 89 -16.24 5.77 16.93
C ASN A 89 -16.42 5.54 15.42
N PHE A 90 -15.87 6.44 14.63
CA PHE A 90 -15.75 6.32 13.19
C PHE A 90 -14.29 6.49 12.80
N GLY A 91 -13.80 5.58 11.96
CA GLY A 91 -12.51 5.68 11.32
C GLY A 91 -12.68 5.65 9.81
N LEU A 92 -11.98 6.52 9.11
CA LEU A 92 -11.96 6.58 7.66
C LEU A 92 -10.52 6.67 7.18
N GLN A 93 -10.16 5.83 6.23
CA GLN A 93 -8.89 5.87 5.55
C GLN A 93 -9.10 5.85 4.04
N TYR A 94 -8.46 6.78 3.36
CA TYR A 94 -8.38 6.84 1.91
C TYR A 94 -6.92 6.97 1.49
N LEU A 95 -6.52 6.21 0.49
CA LEU A 95 -5.23 6.33 -0.18
C LEU A 95 -5.45 6.22 -1.68
N GLY A 96 -5.08 7.26 -2.41
CA GLY A 96 -5.02 7.26 -3.86
C GLY A 96 -3.58 7.38 -4.31
N THR A 97 -3.12 6.49 -5.17
CA THR A 97 -1.78 6.55 -5.76
C THR A 97 -1.87 6.58 -7.28
N LYS A 98 -0.94 7.28 -7.89
CA LYS A 98 -0.77 7.36 -9.33
C LYS A 98 0.70 7.22 -9.66
N ASN A 99 1.04 6.24 -10.47
CA ASN A 99 2.36 6.03 -11.02
C ASN A 99 2.31 6.22 -12.55
N ASN A 100 3.15 7.11 -13.08
CA ASN A 100 3.32 7.34 -14.50
C ASN A 100 4.79 7.10 -14.84
N GLU A 101 5.04 6.14 -15.70
CA GLU A 101 6.37 5.81 -16.18
C GLU A 101 6.45 6.02 -17.68
N LEU A 102 7.54 6.63 -18.13
CA LEU A 102 7.91 6.71 -19.53
C LEU A 102 9.31 6.12 -19.68
N THR A 103 9.40 5.08 -20.51
CA THR A 103 10.69 4.55 -20.96
C THR A 103 10.99 5.12 -22.34
N ASN A 104 12.16 5.69 -22.49
CA ASN A 104 12.55 6.42 -23.68
C ASN A 104 12.66 5.51 -24.93
N PRO A 105 12.50 6.08 -26.15
CA PRO A 105 12.62 5.32 -27.40
C PRO A 105 14.05 5.28 -27.96
N TYR A 106 15.00 5.89 -27.31
CA TYR A 106 16.33 6.10 -27.90
C TYR A 106 17.32 5.00 -27.55
N TYR A 107 17.20 4.46 -26.34
CA TYR A 107 18.15 3.48 -25.79
C TYR A 107 17.43 2.49 -24.86
N GLY A 108 18.03 1.31 -24.71
CA GLY A 108 17.60 0.32 -23.76
C GLY A 108 16.50 -0.60 -24.27
N ASP A 109 15.69 -1.14 -23.38
CA ASP A 109 14.72 -2.19 -23.67
C ASP A 109 13.45 -1.70 -24.42
N ALA A 110 13.26 -0.40 -24.53
CA ALA A 110 12.19 0.22 -25.32
C ALA A 110 12.70 0.96 -26.56
N GLU A 111 13.95 0.71 -26.97
CA GLU A 111 14.55 1.34 -28.14
C GLU A 111 13.70 1.20 -29.39
N GLY A 112 13.57 2.27 -30.16
CA GLY A 112 12.78 2.39 -31.37
C GLY A 112 11.30 2.70 -31.14
N LEU A 113 10.71 2.32 -30.01
CA LEU A 113 9.29 2.52 -29.74
C LEU A 113 9.02 3.46 -28.58
N GLY A 114 9.76 3.32 -27.47
CA GLY A 114 9.38 3.92 -26.22
C GLY A 114 8.08 3.35 -25.68
N ARG A 115 7.83 3.50 -24.38
CA ARG A 115 6.58 3.05 -23.77
C ARG A 115 6.15 3.93 -22.62
N ILE A 116 4.86 3.96 -22.38
CA ILE A 116 4.21 4.63 -21.25
C ILE A 116 3.49 3.56 -20.46
N PHE A 117 3.82 3.45 -19.19
CA PHE A 117 3.07 2.65 -18.22
C PHE A 117 2.40 3.60 -17.21
N LYS A 118 1.14 3.32 -16.89
CA LYS A 118 0.43 4.01 -15.82
C LYS A 118 -0.24 3.01 -14.91
N ASN A 119 -0.20 3.29 -13.62
CA ASN A 119 -0.97 2.60 -12.60
C ASN A 119 -1.67 3.61 -11.71
N MET A 120 -2.96 3.40 -11.48
CA MET A 120 -3.78 4.17 -10.56
C MET A 120 -4.43 3.21 -9.58
N SER A 121 -4.07 3.33 -8.32
CA SER A 121 -4.64 2.52 -7.24
C SER A 121 -5.41 3.40 -6.26
N THR A 122 -6.55 2.91 -5.81
CA THR A 122 -7.32 3.53 -4.73
C THR A 122 -7.59 2.51 -3.65
N PHE A 123 -7.46 2.94 -2.44
CA PHE A 123 -7.78 2.20 -1.23
C PHE A 123 -8.75 3.02 -0.40
N PHE A 124 -9.81 2.40 0.05
CA PHE A 124 -10.77 2.98 0.96
C PHE A 124 -11.12 2.01 2.07
N SER A 125 -11.07 2.47 3.31
CA SER A 125 -11.54 1.73 4.48
C SER A 125 -12.36 2.64 5.38
N PHE A 126 -13.47 2.10 5.85
CA PHE A 126 -14.33 2.75 6.84
C PHE A 126 -14.62 1.77 7.96
N THR A 127 -14.40 2.20 9.20
CA THR A 127 -14.72 1.43 10.41
C THR A 127 -15.68 2.23 11.27
N SER A 128 -16.72 1.59 11.73
CA SER A 128 -17.69 2.14 12.69
C SER A 128 -17.80 1.19 13.87
N ASN A 129 -17.71 1.72 15.08
CA ASN A 129 -17.83 0.90 16.28
C ASN A 129 -18.71 1.63 17.32
N GLN A 130 -19.63 0.89 17.92
CA GLN A 130 -20.56 1.34 18.93
C GLN A 130 -20.35 0.52 20.18
N ILE A 131 -20.17 1.18 21.33
CA ILE A 131 -19.92 0.55 22.61
C ILE A 131 -20.92 1.08 23.64
N LEU A 132 -21.58 0.20 24.33
CA LEU A 132 -22.37 0.50 25.50
C LEU A 132 -21.70 -0.12 26.70
N SER A 133 -21.21 0.74 27.61
CA SER A 133 -20.54 0.33 28.86
C SER A 133 -21.42 0.64 30.06
N TRP A 134 -21.36 -0.23 31.05
CA TRP A 134 -21.99 -0.07 32.33
C TRP A 134 -21.02 -0.37 33.48
N LYS A 135 -20.92 0.55 34.45
CA LYS A 135 -20.08 0.41 35.63
C LYS A 135 -20.88 0.66 36.89
N LYS A 136 -20.75 -0.25 37.87
CA LYS A 136 -21.47 -0.14 39.13
C LYS A 136 -20.64 -0.68 40.27
N SER A 137 -20.65 0.06 41.38
CA SER A 137 -20.10 -0.37 42.68
C SER A 137 -21.20 -0.56 43.69
N PHE A 138 -21.17 -1.69 44.40
CA PHE A 138 -22.09 -2.06 45.48
C PHE A 138 -21.30 -2.46 46.71
N GLY A 139 -20.91 -1.46 47.54
CA GLY A 139 -20.01 -1.69 48.65
C GLY A 139 -18.64 -2.19 48.22
N VAL A 140 -18.29 -3.42 48.55
CA VAL A 140 -17.01 -4.07 48.16
C VAL A 140 -17.04 -4.78 46.83
N HIS A 141 -18.14 -4.72 46.11
CA HIS A 141 -18.33 -5.36 44.78
C HIS A 141 -18.26 -4.28 43.68
N ASN A 142 -17.38 -4.47 42.73
CA ASN A 142 -17.31 -3.64 41.54
C ASN A 142 -17.60 -4.47 40.27
N LEU A 143 -18.47 -3.95 39.42
CA LEU A 143 -18.85 -4.58 38.16
C LEU A 143 -18.64 -3.58 37.03
N ASP A 144 -17.95 -4.03 36.00
CA ASP A 144 -17.72 -3.31 34.73
C ASP A 144 -18.06 -4.23 33.58
N ALA A 145 -19.02 -3.83 32.78
CA ALA A 145 -19.45 -4.62 31.62
C ALA A 145 -19.62 -3.73 30.41
N PHE A 146 -19.37 -4.26 29.23
CA PHE A 146 -19.72 -3.60 27.99
C PHE A 146 -20.20 -4.61 26.92
N VAL A 147 -20.97 -4.10 25.98
CA VAL A 147 -21.29 -4.75 24.73
C VAL A 147 -20.92 -3.80 23.60
N ALA A 148 -20.44 -4.35 22.49
CA ALA A 148 -19.99 -3.58 21.35
C ALA A 148 -20.36 -4.25 20.03
N HIS A 149 -20.58 -3.41 19.04
CA HIS A 149 -20.70 -3.78 17.64
C HIS A 149 -19.63 -3.01 16.84
N GLU A 150 -18.97 -3.69 15.91
CA GLU A 150 -17.98 -3.10 15.01
C GLU A 150 -18.26 -3.57 13.58
N SER A 151 -18.25 -2.63 12.65
CA SER A 151 -18.36 -2.90 11.22
C SER A 151 -17.20 -2.25 10.49
N THR A 152 -16.53 -3.02 9.62
CA THR A 152 -15.44 -2.53 8.77
C THR A 152 -15.77 -2.84 7.32
N PHE A 153 -15.71 -1.80 6.50
CA PHE A 153 -15.76 -1.87 5.05
C PHE A 153 -14.37 -1.60 4.48
N TYR A 154 -13.96 -2.42 3.52
CA TYR A 154 -12.69 -2.30 2.84
C TYR A 154 -12.88 -2.45 1.34
N LYS A 155 -12.28 -1.54 0.55
CA LYS A 155 -12.28 -1.62 -0.91
C LYS A 155 -10.94 -1.15 -1.48
N SER A 156 -10.39 -1.93 -2.41
CA SER A 156 -9.22 -1.55 -3.21
C SER A 156 -9.53 -1.72 -4.68
N SER A 157 -9.06 -0.77 -5.49
CA SER A 157 -9.23 -0.79 -6.94
C SER A 157 -7.94 -0.38 -7.60
N ASP A 158 -7.49 -1.17 -8.57
CA ASP A 158 -6.30 -0.95 -9.37
C ASP A 158 -6.68 -0.86 -10.84
N ASN A 159 -6.12 0.14 -11.54
CA ASN A 159 -6.25 0.32 -12.98
C ASN A 159 -4.86 0.56 -13.55
N TYR A 160 -4.40 -0.29 -14.43
CA TYR A 160 -3.07 -0.18 -14.99
C TYR A 160 -3.05 -0.57 -16.47
N GLY A 161 -2.04 -0.07 -17.17
CA GLY A 161 -1.88 -0.40 -18.57
C GLY A 161 -0.56 0.11 -19.12
N GLN A 162 -0.26 -0.33 -20.31
CA GLN A 162 0.91 0.06 -21.06
C GLN A 162 0.55 0.36 -22.52
N LYS A 163 1.16 1.41 -23.05
CA LYS A 163 1.14 1.74 -24.46
C LYS A 163 2.56 1.99 -24.94
N SER A 164 2.84 1.57 -26.17
CA SER A 164 4.12 1.77 -26.84
C SER A 164 3.97 2.61 -28.10
N LYS A 165 5.11 2.90 -28.75
CA LYS A 165 5.26 3.78 -29.90
C LYS A 165 4.87 5.21 -29.56
N ILE A 166 5.70 5.83 -28.71
CA ILE A 166 5.52 7.22 -28.29
C ILE A 166 5.85 8.18 -29.44
N VAL A 167 5.09 9.28 -29.51
CA VAL A 167 5.24 10.29 -30.58
C VAL A 167 6.16 11.43 -30.14
N ARG A 168 6.06 11.83 -28.87
CA ARG A 168 6.85 12.93 -28.31
C ARG A 168 7.63 12.47 -27.07
N PRO A 169 8.93 12.69 -26.99
CA PRO A 169 9.67 12.45 -25.77
C PRO A 169 9.12 13.35 -24.64
N ASN A 170 9.31 12.91 -23.43
CA ASN A 170 8.93 13.67 -22.22
C ASN A 170 7.42 13.87 -21.96
N ASN A 171 6.53 13.26 -22.71
CA ASN A 171 5.08 13.32 -22.48
C ASN A 171 4.53 11.95 -22.04
N THR A 172 4.06 11.86 -20.80
CA THR A 172 3.52 10.64 -20.19
C THR A 172 2.03 10.42 -20.45
N GLU A 173 1.36 11.26 -21.27
CA GLU A 173 -0.07 11.09 -21.54
C GLU A 173 -0.37 9.90 -22.48
N TRP A 174 -1.48 9.21 -22.22
CA TRP A 174 -1.93 8.08 -23.04
C TRP A 174 -2.07 8.38 -24.54
N SER A 175 -2.43 9.62 -24.86
CA SER A 175 -2.55 10.10 -26.25
C SER A 175 -1.21 10.19 -26.97
N ASN A 176 -0.11 10.17 -26.25
CA ASN A 176 1.24 10.25 -26.80
C ASN A 176 1.76 8.90 -27.30
N ALA A 177 1.07 7.79 -27.08
CA ALA A 177 1.48 6.47 -27.53
C ALA A 177 0.40 5.83 -28.42
N VAL A 178 0.83 5.23 -29.52
CA VAL A 178 -0.06 4.77 -30.62
C VAL A 178 -0.54 3.34 -30.40
N ILE A 179 0.33 2.45 -29.91
CA ILE A 179 0.03 1.02 -29.76
C ILE A 179 -0.45 0.75 -28.34
N MET A 180 -1.60 0.11 -28.20
CA MET A 180 -2.07 -0.42 -26.92
C MET A 180 -1.46 -1.80 -26.70
N ASP A 181 -0.58 -1.94 -25.71
CA ASP A 181 0.03 -3.24 -25.40
C ASP A 181 -0.90 -4.05 -24.50
N TYR A 182 -1.36 -3.46 -23.41
CA TYR A 182 -2.39 -4.02 -22.52
C TYR A 182 -3.03 -2.94 -21.66
N MET A 183 -4.22 -3.23 -21.17
CA MET A 183 -4.91 -2.47 -20.14
C MET A 183 -5.72 -3.44 -19.30
N ASP A 184 -5.67 -3.30 -17.99
CA ASP A 184 -6.42 -4.15 -17.06
C ASP A 184 -6.85 -3.38 -15.83
N SER A 185 -7.85 -3.93 -15.13
CA SER A 185 -8.34 -3.37 -13.88
C SER A 185 -8.86 -4.46 -12.96
N GLN A 186 -8.68 -4.28 -11.68
CA GLN A 186 -9.24 -5.17 -10.67
C GLN A 186 -9.79 -4.36 -9.50
N THR A 187 -10.87 -4.86 -8.93
CA THR A 187 -11.42 -4.33 -7.70
C THR A 187 -11.74 -5.48 -6.78
N TYR A 188 -11.27 -5.40 -5.55
CA TYR A 188 -11.64 -6.33 -4.50
C TYR A 188 -12.01 -5.58 -3.23
N GLY A 189 -12.83 -6.22 -2.42
CA GLY A 189 -13.24 -5.66 -1.15
C GLY A 189 -13.73 -6.74 -0.22
N PHE A 190 -13.93 -6.39 1.03
CA PHE A 190 -14.57 -7.24 2.02
C PHE A 190 -15.21 -6.41 3.11
N ASP A 191 -16.21 -7.02 3.73
CA ASP A 191 -16.85 -6.49 4.91
C ASP A 191 -16.56 -7.41 6.09
N MET A 192 -16.35 -6.80 7.24
CA MET A 192 -16.26 -7.50 8.53
C MET A 192 -17.29 -6.90 9.48
N GLU A 193 -17.90 -7.76 10.27
CA GLU A 193 -18.86 -7.40 11.29
C GLU A 193 -18.58 -8.20 12.56
N SER A 194 -18.54 -7.52 13.69
CA SER A 194 -18.17 -8.11 14.97
C SER A 194 -19.10 -7.67 16.08
N TYR A 195 -19.53 -8.62 16.88
CA TYR A 195 -20.26 -8.40 18.13
C TYR A 195 -19.43 -8.94 19.27
N PHE A 196 -19.16 -8.11 20.26
CA PHE A 196 -18.35 -8.55 21.40
C PHE A 196 -18.76 -7.88 22.69
N GLY A 197 -18.43 -8.53 23.78
CA GLY A 197 -18.67 -8.00 25.11
C GLY A 197 -17.73 -8.58 26.14
N GLN A 198 -17.62 -7.88 27.22
CA GLN A 198 -16.79 -8.25 28.36
C GLN A 198 -17.55 -7.95 29.65
N ILE A 199 -17.33 -8.79 30.65
CA ILE A 199 -17.71 -8.54 32.03
C ILE A 199 -16.46 -8.67 32.89
N ARG A 200 -16.27 -7.72 33.81
CA ARG A 200 -15.25 -7.74 34.83
C ARG A 200 -15.94 -7.60 36.19
N TYR A 201 -15.56 -8.43 37.11
CA TYR A 201 -16.05 -8.39 38.47
C TYR A 201 -14.86 -8.35 39.43
N ASP A 202 -14.92 -7.45 40.38
CA ASP A 202 -13.96 -7.27 41.43
C ASP A 202 -14.68 -7.40 42.79
N TYR A 203 -14.09 -8.16 43.67
CA TYR A 203 -14.53 -8.29 45.08
C TYR A 203 -13.45 -7.81 46.02
N ASN A 204 -13.71 -6.70 46.70
CA ASN A 204 -12.89 -6.09 47.77
C ASN A 204 -11.44 -5.81 47.32
N ASP A 205 -11.24 -5.41 46.05
CA ASP A 205 -9.93 -5.18 45.42
C ASP A 205 -8.95 -6.37 45.56
N LYS A 206 -9.48 -7.55 45.85
CA LYS A 206 -8.71 -8.76 46.15
C LYS A 206 -8.93 -9.91 45.17
N TYR A 207 -10.15 -10.14 44.76
CA TYR A 207 -10.50 -11.22 43.82
C TYR A 207 -11.07 -10.62 42.53
N PHE A 208 -10.46 -10.95 41.43
CA PHE A 208 -10.82 -10.41 40.11
C PHE A 208 -11.22 -11.52 39.19
N PHE A 209 -12.33 -11.34 38.49
CA PHE A 209 -12.84 -12.26 37.45
C PHE A 209 -13.15 -11.47 36.20
N HIS A 210 -12.83 -12.02 35.03
CA HIS A 210 -13.28 -11.47 33.76
C HIS A 210 -13.70 -12.56 32.77
N GLY A 211 -14.65 -12.22 31.94
CA GLY A 211 -15.09 -13.05 30.82
C GLY A 211 -15.28 -12.21 29.58
N THR A 212 -14.86 -12.71 28.43
CA THR A 212 -15.10 -12.09 27.14
C THR A 212 -15.76 -13.05 26.19
N LEU A 213 -16.63 -12.52 25.34
CA LEU A 213 -17.22 -13.24 24.21
C LEU A 213 -17.14 -12.35 22.97
N ARG A 214 -16.70 -12.92 21.85
CA ARG A 214 -16.63 -12.24 20.56
C ARG A 214 -17.15 -13.15 19.45
N ARG A 215 -17.93 -12.57 18.56
CA ARG A 215 -18.39 -13.20 17.35
C ARG A 215 -18.06 -12.34 16.15
N ASP A 216 -17.21 -12.86 15.25
CA ASP A 216 -16.71 -12.16 14.07
C ASP A 216 -17.27 -12.80 12.80
N GLY A 217 -17.74 -11.94 11.90
CA GLY A 217 -18.16 -12.30 10.56
C GLY A 217 -17.30 -11.66 9.49
N SER A 218 -17.05 -12.37 8.41
CA SER A 218 -16.33 -11.82 7.26
C SER A 218 -16.96 -12.27 5.95
N SER A 219 -17.06 -11.31 5.00
CA SER A 219 -17.55 -11.59 3.66
C SER A 219 -16.60 -12.46 2.82
N ARG A 220 -15.35 -12.64 3.26
CA ARG A 220 -14.34 -13.48 2.59
C ARG A 220 -14.62 -14.97 2.68
N PHE A 221 -15.39 -15.40 3.66
CA PHE A 221 -15.73 -16.81 3.84
C PHE A 221 -16.98 -17.20 3.07
N ALA A 222 -17.08 -18.47 2.72
CA ALA A 222 -18.19 -19.03 2.01
C ALA A 222 -19.52 -18.86 2.78
N LYS A 223 -20.62 -18.87 2.04
CA LYS A 223 -21.99 -18.81 2.62
C LYS A 223 -22.19 -19.94 3.65
N GLY A 224 -22.60 -19.59 4.84
CA GLY A 224 -22.78 -20.54 5.96
C GLY A 224 -21.57 -20.71 6.88
N GLN A 225 -20.38 -20.22 6.50
CA GLN A 225 -19.14 -20.30 7.30
C GLN A 225 -18.55 -18.91 7.62
N LYS A 226 -19.35 -17.87 7.49
CA LYS A 226 -18.86 -16.48 7.64
C LYS A 226 -18.57 -16.08 9.07
N TRP A 227 -19.08 -16.80 10.06
CA TRP A 227 -19.04 -16.42 11.47
C TRP A 227 -18.19 -17.36 12.31
N GLY A 228 -17.30 -16.79 13.12
CA GLY A 228 -16.56 -17.46 14.17
C GLY A 228 -16.91 -16.90 15.54
N THR A 229 -16.92 -17.73 16.57
CA THR A 229 -17.18 -17.31 17.96
C THR A 229 -15.98 -17.68 18.82
N PHE A 230 -15.52 -16.72 19.64
CA PHE A 230 -14.36 -16.82 20.50
C PHE A 230 -14.73 -16.34 21.90
N GLY A 231 -14.13 -16.95 22.91
CA GLY A 231 -14.34 -16.53 24.29
C GLY A 231 -13.11 -16.76 25.16
N SER A 232 -13.00 -15.99 26.23
CA SER A 232 -11.97 -16.20 27.25
C SER A 232 -12.54 -15.93 28.65
N ILE A 233 -12.00 -16.60 29.64
CA ILE A 233 -12.23 -16.34 31.06
C ILE A 233 -10.92 -16.23 31.78
N GLY A 234 -10.86 -15.42 32.82
CA GLY A 234 -9.71 -15.29 33.68
C GLY A 234 -10.08 -14.93 35.10
N ALA A 235 -9.21 -15.29 36.04
CA ALA A 235 -9.31 -14.95 37.44
C ALA A 235 -7.95 -14.55 37.99
N ALA A 236 -7.94 -13.61 38.93
CA ALA A 236 -6.73 -13.18 39.63
C ALA A 236 -7.05 -12.98 41.14
N TRP A 237 -6.02 -13.16 41.96
CA TRP A 237 -6.07 -12.93 43.42
C TRP A 237 -4.88 -12.08 43.82
N ALA A 238 -5.17 -10.94 44.46
CA ALA A 238 -4.14 -10.11 45.15
C ALA A 238 -3.84 -10.73 46.50
N ILE A 239 -2.65 -11.29 46.71
CA ILE A 239 -2.23 -12.02 47.93
C ILE A 239 -1.85 -11.04 49.01
N THR A 240 -1.34 -9.85 48.65
CA THR A 240 -0.96 -8.77 49.60
C THR A 240 -1.74 -7.51 49.25
N ASN A 241 -2.22 -6.80 50.25
CA ASN A 241 -2.73 -5.44 50.12
C ASN A 241 -1.59 -4.46 50.34
#